data_f6caf730df0efe4de41aec6edef34147
#
_entry.id   f6caf730df0efe4de41aec6edef34147
#
_cell.length_a   1.000
_cell.length_b   1.000
_cell.length_c   1.000
_cell.angle_alpha   90.00
_cell.angle_beta   90.00
_cell.angle_gamma   90.00
#
_symmetry.space_group_name_H-M   'P 1'
#
loop_
_entity.id
_entity.type
_entity.pdbx_description
1 polymer ?
#
loop_
_entity_poly.entity_id
_entity_poly.type
_entity_poly.pdbx_seq_one_letter_code
_entity_poly.pdbx_strand_id
1 'polypeptide(L)'
;IHADQLGLDCRYCHNAVESSWYSNVPAASVCMNCHNQVKKDDPKLAMVRESYNSGEPIPWVQIHKVPDYVYFNHSVHVNRGFSCVECHGPVNKMDEVYHAKPSV
;
A
#
# COMPACT_ATOMS: atom_id res chain seq x y z
N ILE A 1 -9.85 6.41 2.96
CA ILE A 1 -10.85 5.73 3.81
C ILE A 1 -10.19 4.72 4.75
N HIS A 2 -9.41 3.79 4.24
CA HIS A 2 -8.88 2.67 5.04
C HIS A 2 -7.98 3.11 6.19
N ALA A 3 -6.98 3.93 5.93
CA ALA A 3 -6.04 4.35 6.96
C ALA A 3 -6.58 5.48 7.84
N ASP A 4 -7.17 6.51 7.23
CA ASP A 4 -7.62 7.69 7.95
C ASP A 4 -8.93 7.45 8.72
N GLN A 5 -9.94 6.94 8.03
CA GLN A 5 -11.28 6.80 8.61
C GLN A 5 -11.46 5.50 9.41
N LEU A 6 -10.93 4.40 8.91
CA LEU A 6 -11.04 3.08 9.56
C LEU A 6 -9.89 2.77 10.51
N GLY A 7 -8.82 3.55 10.45
CA GLY A 7 -7.66 3.36 11.32
C GLY A 7 -6.87 2.09 11.05
N LEU A 8 -6.89 1.56 9.84
CA LEU A 8 -6.09 0.40 9.49
C LEU A 8 -4.62 0.78 9.46
N ASP A 9 -3.78 -0.09 10.04
CA ASP A 9 -2.34 0.08 10.01
C ASP A 9 -1.81 -0.08 8.58
N CYS A 10 -0.85 0.76 8.21
CA CYS A 10 -0.20 0.69 6.89
C CYS A 10 0.38 -0.70 6.61
N ARG A 11 0.89 -1.37 7.65
CA ARG A 11 1.50 -2.69 7.57
C ARG A 11 0.49 -3.81 7.28
N TYR A 12 -0.79 -3.56 7.44
CA TYR A 12 -1.81 -4.54 7.05
C TYR A 12 -1.78 -4.80 5.55
N CYS A 13 -1.57 -3.76 4.76
CA CYS A 13 -1.45 -3.85 3.30
C CYS A 13 0.00 -3.95 2.84
N HIS A 14 0.90 -3.17 3.45
CA HIS A 14 2.33 -3.20 3.16
C HIS A 14 3.05 -4.10 4.17
N ASN A 15 2.83 -5.40 4.04
CA ASN A 15 3.13 -6.39 5.08
C ASN A 15 4.59 -6.85 5.16
N ALA A 16 5.45 -6.41 4.23
CA ALA A 16 6.86 -6.78 4.22
C ALA A 16 7.80 -5.66 4.70
N VAL A 17 7.25 -4.52 5.10
CA VAL A 17 8.02 -3.31 5.39
C VAL A 17 8.98 -3.47 6.58
N GLU A 18 8.68 -4.36 7.52
CA GLU A 18 9.53 -4.61 8.68
C GLU A 18 10.59 -5.69 8.46
N SER A 19 10.44 -6.49 7.41
CA SER A 19 11.26 -7.68 7.19
C SER A 19 12.01 -7.67 5.86
N SER A 20 11.72 -6.74 4.96
CA SER A 20 12.27 -6.70 3.61
C SER A 20 12.66 -5.27 3.21
N TRP A 21 13.55 -5.18 2.22
CA TRP A 21 13.85 -3.90 1.58
C TRP A 21 12.62 -3.32 0.88
N TYR A 22 11.77 -4.17 0.33
CA TYR A 22 10.56 -3.81 -0.40
C TYR A 22 9.35 -3.88 0.51
N SER A 23 8.56 -2.81 0.55
CA SER A 23 7.39 -2.72 1.43
C SER A 23 6.26 -3.68 1.06
N ASN A 24 6.26 -4.12 -0.19
CA ASN A 24 5.21 -4.90 -0.79
C ASN A 24 3.92 -4.10 -1.03
N VAL A 25 3.12 -4.54 -1.99
CA VAL A 25 1.76 -4.07 -2.23
C VAL A 25 0.79 -5.22 -1.97
N PRO A 26 -0.44 -4.94 -1.51
CA PRO A 26 -1.34 -6.03 -1.14
C PRO A 26 -1.82 -6.81 -2.36
N ALA A 27 -1.87 -8.12 -2.23
CA ALA A 27 -2.60 -8.97 -3.18
C ALA A 27 -4.12 -8.76 -3.00
N ALA A 28 -4.90 -9.10 -4.01
CA ALA A 28 -6.35 -8.97 -3.95
C ALA A 28 -6.97 -9.73 -2.77
N SER A 29 -6.35 -10.82 -2.34
CA SER A 29 -6.80 -11.61 -1.17
C SER A 29 -6.84 -10.80 0.11
N VAL A 30 -5.93 -9.85 0.29
CA VAL A 30 -5.93 -8.95 1.45
C VAL A 30 -7.17 -8.05 1.42
N CYS A 31 -7.49 -7.51 0.28
CA CYS A 31 -8.69 -6.69 0.09
C CYS A 31 -9.97 -7.50 0.35
N MET A 32 -10.00 -8.73 -0.12
CA MET A 32 -11.16 -9.61 -0.01
C MET A 32 -11.40 -10.13 1.40
N ASN A 33 -10.48 -9.95 2.34
CA ASN A 33 -10.73 -10.26 3.75
C ASN A 33 -11.95 -9.48 4.30
N CYS A 34 -12.18 -8.28 3.79
CA CYS A 34 -13.35 -7.46 4.14
C CYS A 34 -14.35 -7.35 2.99
N HIS A 35 -13.86 -7.19 1.75
CA HIS A 35 -14.72 -6.92 0.60
C HIS A 35 -15.45 -8.16 0.05
N ASN A 36 -15.25 -9.32 0.63
CA ASN A 36 -16.15 -10.44 0.40
C ASN A 36 -17.52 -10.26 1.09
N GLN A 37 -17.61 -9.31 2.01
CA GLN A 37 -18.83 -8.96 2.75
C GLN A 37 -19.17 -7.46 2.61
N VAL A 38 -18.17 -6.59 2.88
CA VAL A 38 -18.34 -5.14 2.87
C VAL A 38 -18.19 -4.63 1.44
N LYS A 39 -19.20 -3.90 0.95
CA LYS A 39 -19.22 -3.34 -0.42
C LYS A 39 -18.94 -4.40 -1.48
N LYS A 40 -19.45 -5.59 -1.25
CA LYS A 40 -19.20 -6.81 -2.05
C LYS A 40 -19.44 -6.60 -3.54
N ASP A 41 -20.48 -5.86 -3.91
CA ASP A 41 -20.88 -5.66 -5.31
C ASP A 41 -20.59 -4.25 -5.84
N ASP A 42 -19.78 -3.46 -5.13
CA ASP A 42 -19.45 -2.10 -5.56
C ASP A 42 -18.66 -2.15 -6.89
N PRO A 43 -19.12 -1.42 -7.93
CA PRO A 43 -18.41 -1.39 -9.22
C PRO A 43 -16.97 -0.91 -9.13
N LYS A 44 -16.65 -0.07 -8.17
CA LYS A 44 -15.27 0.41 -7.94
C LYS A 44 -14.31 -0.69 -7.54
N LEU A 45 -14.83 -1.80 -7.04
CA LEU A 45 -14.05 -2.96 -6.62
C LEU A 45 -14.02 -4.09 -7.66
N ALA A 46 -14.55 -3.84 -8.87
CA ALA A 46 -14.60 -4.86 -9.92
C ALA A 46 -13.20 -5.40 -10.28
N MET A 47 -12.21 -4.52 -10.36
CA MET A 47 -10.82 -4.90 -10.65
C MET A 47 -10.24 -5.81 -9.56
N VAL A 48 -10.56 -5.52 -8.29
CA VAL A 48 -10.10 -6.33 -7.16
C VAL A 48 -10.74 -7.73 -7.21
N ARG A 49 -12.05 -7.80 -7.45
CA ARG A 49 -12.74 -9.09 -7.57
C ARG A 49 -12.21 -9.91 -8.74
N GLU A 50 -11.99 -9.27 -9.87
CA GLU A 50 -11.44 -9.92 -11.06
C GLU A 50 -10.03 -10.47 -10.79
N SER A 51 -9.17 -9.69 -10.16
CA SER A 51 -7.84 -10.13 -9.77
C SER A 51 -7.89 -11.34 -8.82
N TYR A 52 -8.77 -11.30 -7.84
CA TYR A 52 -8.94 -12.38 -6.87
C TYR A 52 -9.41 -13.68 -7.55
N ASN A 53 -10.37 -13.57 -8.46
CA ASN A 53 -10.98 -14.74 -9.12
C ASN A 53 -10.08 -15.33 -10.20
N SER A 54 -9.34 -14.51 -10.94
CA SER A 54 -8.48 -14.94 -12.05
C SER A 54 -7.08 -15.36 -11.61
N GLY A 55 -6.63 -14.89 -10.45
CA GLY A 55 -5.24 -15.05 -10.00
C GLY A 55 -4.25 -14.07 -10.64
N GLU A 56 -4.70 -13.21 -11.54
CA GLU A 56 -3.85 -12.20 -12.16
C GLU A 56 -3.63 -11.03 -11.18
N PRO A 57 -2.40 -10.51 -11.07
CA PRO A 57 -2.12 -9.42 -10.13
C PRO A 57 -2.87 -8.14 -10.49
N ILE A 58 -3.16 -7.33 -9.46
CA ILE A 58 -3.69 -5.99 -9.67
C ILE A 58 -2.62 -5.14 -10.38
N PRO A 59 -2.96 -4.40 -11.44
CA PRO A 59 -2.00 -3.57 -12.17
C PRO A 59 -1.68 -2.28 -11.41
N TRP A 60 -0.90 -2.39 -10.34
CA TRP A 60 -0.49 -1.25 -9.54
C TRP A 60 0.36 -0.26 -10.33
N VAL A 61 0.19 1.03 -10.05
CA VAL A 61 1.03 2.10 -10.58
C VAL A 61 2.00 2.54 -9.49
N GLN A 62 3.30 2.46 -9.76
CA GLN A 62 4.32 2.89 -8.81
C GLN A 62 4.43 4.41 -8.81
N ILE A 63 4.14 5.04 -7.67
CA ILE A 63 4.20 6.50 -7.49
C ILE A 63 5.54 6.91 -6.88
N HIS A 64 5.97 6.22 -5.80
CA HIS A 64 7.23 6.52 -5.13
C HIS A 64 8.33 5.63 -5.68
N LYS A 65 9.42 6.27 -6.14
CA LYS A 65 10.56 5.57 -6.70
C LYS A 65 11.84 6.36 -6.42
N VAL A 66 12.83 5.70 -5.85
CA VAL A 66 14.18 6.26 -5.75
C VAL A 66 14.92 6.09 -7.08
N PRO A 67 15.95 6.92 -7.36
CA PRO A 67 16.80 6.71 -8.53
C PRO A 67 17.41 5.31 -8.56
N ASP A 68 17.66 4.78 -9.75
CA ASP A 68 18.10 3.39 -9.93
C ASP A 68 19.45 3.08 -9.24
N TYR A 69 20.26 4.09 -8.98
CA TYR A 69 21.53 3.93 -8.25
C TYR A 69 21.40 3.94 -6.73
N VAL A 70 20.17 4.14 -6.20
CA VAL A 70 19.90 4.15 -4.76
C VAL A 70 19.30 2.81 -4.34
N TYR A 71 19.94 2.18 -3.34
CA TYR A 71 19.46 0.95 -2.74
C TYR A 71 18.78 1.28 -1.41
N PHE A 72 17.45 1.35 -1.42
CA PHE A 72 16.67 1.67 -0.24
C PHE A 72 16.12 0.40 0.41
N ASN A 73 16.23 0.33 1.74
CA ASN A 73 15.74 -0.80 2.51
C ASN A 73 14.74 -0.30 3.57
N HIS A 74 13.48 -0.61 3.39
CA HIS A 74 12.41 -0.21 4.32
C HIS A 74 12.63 -0.76 5.73
N SER A 75 13.02 -2.03 5.86
CA SER A 75 13.12 -2.67 7.17
C SER A 75 14.11 -1.99 8.10
N VAL A 76 15.22 -1.50 7.56
CA VAL A 76 16.24 -0.78 8.35
C VAL A 76 15.66 0.51 8.93
N HIS A 77 14.91 1.26 8.13
CA HIS A 77 14.34 2.54 8.55
C HIS A 77 13.16 2.36 9.50
N VAL A 78 12.24 1.45 9.15
CA VAL A 78 11.05 1.19 9.96
C VAL A 78 11.41 0.65 11.33
N ASN A 79 12.34 -0.29 11.41
CA ASN A 79 12.77 -0.87 12.68
C ASN A 79 13.57 0.09 13.56
N ARG A 80 14.06 1.20 12.99
CA ARG A 80 14.68 2.29 13.74
C ARG A 80 13.67 3.31 14.27
N GLY A 81 12.39 3.15 13.96
CA GLY A 81 11.31 3.98 14.47
C GLY A 81 10.87 5.12 13.55
N PHE A 82 11.33 5.17 12.32
CA PHE A 82 10.82 6.14 11.34
C PHE A 82 9.39 5.78 10.96
N SER A 83 8.49 6.75 11.02
CA SER A 83 7.10 6.53 10.61
C SER A 83 6.95 6.70 9.10
N CYS A 84 5.91 6.06 8.56
CA CYS A 84 5.61 6.09 7.13
C CYS A 84 5.43 7.53 6.62
N VAL A 85 4.71 8.34 7.38
CA VAL A 85 4.38 9.72 7.00
C VAL A 85 5.59 10.67 7.01
N GLU A 86 6.65 10.34 7.75
CA GLU A 86 7.87 11.16 7.75
C GLU A 86 8.52 11.22 6.38
N CYS A 87 8.46 10.11 5.63
CA CYS A 87 9.02 10.03 4.29
C CYS A 87 7.96 10.20 3.20
N HIS A 88 6.81 9.57 3.36
CA HIS A 88 5.74 9.57 2.35
C HIS A 88 4.77 10.75 2.44
N GLY A 89 4.84 11.55 3.51
CA GLY A 89 3.87 12.61 3.74
C GLY A 89 2.52 12.05 4.21
N PRO A 90 1.43 12.84 4.17
CA PRO A 90 0.14 12.43 4.72
C PRO A 90 -0.63 11.50 3.76
N VAL A 91 -0.01 10.39 3.34
CA VAL A 91 -0.61 9.42 2.40
C VAL A 91 -1.89 8.80 2.95
N ASN A 92 -2.04 8.73 4.26
CA ASN A 92 -3.26 8.24 4.91
C ASN A 92 -4.48 9.13 4.63
N LYS A 93 -4.27 10.38 4.24
CA LYS A 93 -5.33 11.36 3.95
C LYS A 93 -5.53 11.61 2.46
N MET A 94 -4.77 10.92 1.61
CA MET A 94 -4.87 11.08 0.16
C MET A 94 -5.90 10.12 -0.43
N ASP A 95 -6.78 10.61 -1.28
CA ASP A 95 -7.68 9.78 -2.08
C ASP A 95 -6.94 9.10 -3.21
N GLU A 96 -6.06 9.86 -3.86
CA GLU A 96 -5.09 9.35 -4.82
C GLU A 96 -3.69 9.70 -4.32
N VAL A 97 -2.81 8.72 -4.29
CA VAL A 97 -1.46 8.91 -3.78
C VAL A 97 -0.62 9.72 -4.77
N TYR A 98 0.06 10.74 -4.26
CA TYR A 98 1.01 11.54 -5.01
C TYR A 98 2.33 11.65 -4.23
N HIS A 99 3.41 12.01 -4.94
CA HIS A 99 4.75 12.14 -4.35
C HIS A 99 4.87 13.48 -3.62
N ALA A 100 4.48 13.51 -2.35
CA ALA A 100 4.42 14.74 -1.55
C ALA A 100 5.79 15.30 -1.19
N LYS A 101 6.82 14.45 -1.09
CA LYS A 101 8.19 14.83 -0.73
C LYS A 101 9.15 14.39 -1.84
N PRO A 102 9.47 15.26 -2.81
CA PRO A 102 10.24 14.88 -4.01
C PRO A 102 11.65 14.36 -3.73
N SER A 103 12.22 14.67 -2.57
CA SER A 103 13.55 14.21 -2.19
C SER A 103 13.60 12.80 -1.59
N VAL A 104 12.44 12.15 -1.50
CA VAL A 104 12.35 10.84 -0.84
C VAL A 104 11.74 9.77 -1.76
#